data_f74d49038424a803984be1145a8428d7
#
_entry.id   f74d49038424a803984be1145a8428d7
#
_cell.length_a   1.000
_cell.length_b   1.000
_cell.length_c   1.000
_cell.angle_alpha   90.00
_cell.angle_beta   90.00
_cell.angle_gamma   90.00
#
_symmetry.space_group_name_H-M   'P 1'
#
loop_
_entity.id
_entity.type
_entity.pdbx_description
1 polymer ?
#
loop_
_entity_poly.entity_id
_entity_poly.type
_entity_poly.pdbx_seq_one_letter_code
_entity_poly.pdbx_strand_id
1 'polypeptide(L)'
;VLAGQTFSDEERITARGKDVLVIGGGDTGSDCIGTSNRQGAASVTQIEIMPKPPVGYNPATPWPQWPVVLKTSSSHEEGCVRRWSLSSTRFIGENGRVCGVEVEEVDWLPAPDGGRPQMRPTGRKEILKADLVLLAMGFLKPQLPDLPENVFVAGDAASGASLVVKCIASGHRAAQEVDRYCTTGQR
;
A
#
# COMPACT_ATOMS: atom_id res chain seq x y z
N VAL A 1 15.42 -9.99 -11.31
CA VAL A 1 14.84 -11.32 -11.43
C VAL A 1 13.89 -11.37 -12.62
N LEU A 2 12.84 -10.55 -12.68
CA LEU A 2 11.90 -10.52 -13.82
C LEU A 2 12.56 -10.10 -15.15
N ALA A 3 13.62 -9.28 -15.09
CA ALA A 3 14.41 -8.86 -16.26
C ALA A 3 15.60 -9.81 -16.56
N GLY A 4 15.62 -11.02 -15.98
CA GLY A 4 16.73 -11.96 -16.14
C GLY A 4 18.02 -11.59 -15.40
N GLN A 5 17.97 -10.55 -14.55
CA GLN A 5 19.13 -10.18 -13.73
C GLN A 5 19.39 -11.23 -12.65
N THR A 6 20.64 -11.61 -12.48
CA THR A 6 21.12 -12.44 -11.38
C THR A 6 21.78 -11.55 -10.33
N PHE A 7 21.47 -11.80 -9.07
CA PHE A 7 22.07 -11.12 -7.93
C PHE A 7 22.90 -12.12 -7.14
N SER A 8 24.03 -11.70 -6.63
CA SER A 8 24.76 -12.47 -5.63
C SER A 8 23.95 -12.58 -4.34
N ASP A 9 24.27 -13.57 -3.50
CA ASP A 9 23.57 -13.72 -2.22
C ASP A 9 23.72 -12.49 -1.31
N GLU A 10 24.81 -11.74 -1.45
CA GLU A 10 25.07 -10.50 -0.69
C GLU A 10 24.22 -9.33 -1.18
N GLU A 11 23.91 -9.26 -2.48
CA GLU A 11 23.08 -8.22 -3.08
C GLU A 11 21.59 -8.51 -2.92
N ARG A 12 21.24 -9.76 -2.61
CA ARG A 12 19.85 -10.17 -2.49
C ARG A 12 19.22 -9.66 -1.20
N ILE A 13 18.18 -8.86 -1.31
CA ILE A 13 17.36 -8.49 -0.15
C ILE A 13 16.57 -9.72 0.28
N THR A 14 16.76 -10.14 1.53
CA THR A 14 16.06 -11.27 2.13
C THR A 14 15.60 -10.96 3.55
N ALA A 15 14.48 -11.53 3.96
CA ALA A 15 13.95 -11.43 5.32
C ALA A 15 14.55 -12.47 6.27
N ARG A 16 15.36 -13.41 5.78
CA ARG A 16 15.88 -14.52 6.58
C ARG A 16 16.59 -14.03 7.86
N GLY A 17 16.09 -14.50 9.02
CA GLY A 17 16.64 -14.19 10.35
C GLY A 17 16.49 -12.73 10.78
N LYS A 18 15.69 -11.92 10.07
CA LYS A 18 15.50 -10.49 10.35
C LYS A 18 14.20 -10.22 11.08
N ASP A 19 14.19 -9.15 11.86
CA ASP A 19 12.98 -8.51 12.32
C ASP A 19 12.43 -7.63 11.18
N VAL A 20 11.27 -8.00 10.63
CA VAL A 20 10.67 -7.33 9.47
C VAL A 20 9.52 -6.45 9.92
N LEU A 21 9.54 -5.19 9.49
CA LEU A 21 8.42 -4.26 9.65
C LEU A 21 7.78 -3.98 8.29
N VAL A 22 6.49 -4.26 8.17
CA VAL A 22 5.67 -3.93 6.99
C VAL A 22 4.81 -2.72 7.31
N ILE A 23 4.94 -1.65 6.52
CA ILE A 23 4.16 -0.42 6.67
C ILE A 23 3.07 -0.40 5.61
N GLY A 24 1.82 -0.56 6.03
CA GLY A 24 0.62 -0.59 5.20
C GLY A 24 -0.18 -1.88 5.33
N GLY A 25 -1.51 -1.75 5.38
CA GLY A 25 -2.47 -2.82 5.68
C GLY A 25 -3.17 -3.42 4.46
N GLY A 26 -2.78 -3.03 3.23
CA GLY A 26 -3.39 -3.52 1.99
C GLY A 26 -2.85 -4.87 1.52
N ASP A 27 -3.27 -5.29 0.32
CA ASP A 27 -2.89 -6.57 -0.27
C ASP A 27 -1.37 -6.70 -0.47
N THR A 28 -0.70 -5.62 -0.88
CA THR A 28 0.77 -5.57 -0.98
C THR A 28 1.44 -5.86 0.38
N GLY A 29 0.89 -5.29 1.47
CA GLY A 29 1.37 -5.57 2.83
C GLY A 29 1.20 -7.04 3.21
N SER A 30 0.07 -7.63 2.86
CA SER A 30 -0.20 -9.05 3.04
C SER A 30 0.83 -9.93 2.31
N ASP A 31 1.12 -9.63 1.05
CA ASP A 31 2.12 -10.36 0.27
C ASP A 31 3.53 -10.23 0.85
N CYS A 32 3.87 -9.04 1.37
CA CYS A 32 5.13 -8.81 2.09
C CYS A 32 5.25 -9.70 3.32
N ILE A 33 4.16 -9.86 4.10
CA ILE A 33 4.12 -10.72 5.30
C ILE A 33 4.40 -12.17 4.93
N GLY A 34 3.60 -12.74 4.02
CA GLY A 34 3.75 -14.14 3.61
C GLY A 34 5.12 -14.41 3.01
N THR A 35 5.63 -13.51 2.17
CA THR A 35 6.97 -13.63 1.59
C THR A 35 8.05 -13.62 2.67
N SER A 36 7.95 -12.73 3.67
CA SER A 36 8.91 -12.63 4.76
C SER A 36 8.92 -13.90 5.62
N ASN A 37 7.74 -14.44 5.95
CA ASN A 37 7.60 -15.69 6.70
C ASN A 37 8.23 -16.85 5.93
N ARG A 38 7.92 -17.01 4.65
CA ARG A 38 8.48 -18.09 3.79
C ARG A 38 9.97 -17.94 3.57
N GLN A 39 10.55 -16.74 3.69
CA GLN A 39 11.99 -16.53 3.68
C GLN A 39 12.65 -16.80 5.04
N GLY A 40 11.89 -17.08 6.11
CA GLY A 40 12.40 -17.38 7.44
C GLY A 40 12.77 -16.13 8.24
N ALA A 41 11.91 -15.11 8.24
CA ALA A 41 12.03 -13.95 9.13
C ALA A 41 12.03 -14.40 10.60
N ALA A 42 12.77 -13.70 11.44
CA ALA A 42 12.77 -13.92 12.90
C ALA A 42 11.43 -13.42 13.50
N SER A 43 10.95 -12.30 13.03
CA SER A 43 9.63 -11.75 13.36
C SER A 43 9.07 -10.95 12.21
N VAL A 44 7.74 -10.87 12.11
CA VAL A 44 7.05 -9.99 11.15
C VAL A 44 6.02 -9.15 11.89
N THR A 45 6.15 -7.83 11.80
CA THR A 45 5.21 -6.87 12.34
C THR A 45 4.64 -6.04 11.21
N GLN A 46 3.32 -5.87 11.19
CA GLN A 46 2.63 -4.96 10.26
C GLN A 46 2.04 -3.80 11.04
N ILE A 47 2.24 -2.59 10.54
CA ILE A 47 1.59 -1.38 11.07
C ILE A 47 0.69 -0.76 10.01
N GLU A 48 -0.44 -0.22 10.47
CA GLU A 48 -1.42 0.48 9.66
C GLU A 48 -1.76 1.82 10.33
N ILE A 49 -1.80 2.89 9.53
CA ILE A 49 -2.13 4.23 10.02
C ILE A 49 -3.60 4.36 10.38
N MET A 50 -4.46 3.60 9.71
CA MET A 50 -5.90 3.59 9.97
C MET A 50 -6.24 2.83 11.26
N PRO A 51 -7.38 3.14 11.90
CA PRO A 51 -7.88 2.36 13.02
C PRO A 51 -8.15 0.90 12.62
N LYS A 52 -8.10 0.02 13.61
CA LYS A 52 -8.46 -1.38 13.39
C LYS A 52 -9.91 -1.49 12.87
N PRO A 53 -10.13 -2.06 11.67
CA PRO A 53 -11.47 -2.26 11.16
C PRO A 53 -12.26 -3.24 12.03
N PRO A 54 -13.60 -3.11 12.08
CA PRO A 54 -14.44 -4.07 12.80
C PRO A 54 -14.40 -5.45 12.14
N VAL A 55 -14.67 -6.47 12.92
CA VAL A 55 -14.87 -7.84 12.43
C VAL A 55 -16.30 -8.00 11.97
N GLY A 56 -16.50 -8.47 10.75
CA GLY A 56 -17.83 -8.69 10.17
C GLY A 56 -18.50 -7.42 9.63
N TYR A 57 -19.82 -7.35 9.72
CA TYR A 57 -20.60 -6.25 9.16
C TYR A 57 -20.24 -4.90 9.79
N ASN A 58 -20.01 -3.90 8.92
CA ASN A 58 -19.75 -2.53 9.34
C ASN A 58 -20.90 -1.61 8.89
N PRO A 59 -21.73 -1.11 9.82
CA PRO A 59 -22.86 -0.24 9.49
C PRO A 59 -22.44 1.13 8.92
N ALA A 60 -21.19 1.55 9.13
CA ALA A 60 -20.66 2.79 8.55
C ALA A 60 -20.35 2.68 7.05
N THR A 61 -20.27 1.47 6.52
CA THR A 61 -20.02 1.21 5.09
C THR A 61 -21.00 0.16 4.56
N PRO A 62 -22.33 0.50 4.54
CA PRO A 62 -23.36 -0.43 4.03
C PRO A 62 -23.23 -0.60 2.52
N TRP A 63 -23.74 -1.71 2.00
CA TRP A 63 -23.88 -1.88 0.55
C TRP A 63 -24.66 -0.69 -0.06
N PRO A 64 -24.26 -0.13 -1.21
CA PRO A 64 -23.23 -0.59 -2.16
C PRO A 64 -21.82 -0.06 -1.92
N GLN A 65 -21.53 0.49 -0.77
CA GLN A 65 -20.19 0.97 -0.46
C GLN A 65 -19.21 -0.21 -0.28
N TRP A 66 -17.93 0.04 -0.53
CA TRP A 66 -16.89 -0.95 -0.26
C TRP A 66 -16.80 -1.20 1.25
N PRO A 67 -16.96 -2.44 1.72
CA PRO A 67 -16.99 -2.72 3.15
C PRO A 67 -15.61 -2.52 3.79
N VAL A 68 -15.55 -1.64 4.78
CA VAL A 68 -14.36 -1.45 5.64
C VAL A 68 -14.47 -2.43 6.79
N VAL A 69 -13.93 -3.62 6.62
CA VAL A 69 -13.93 -4.71 7.60
C VAL A 69 -12.52 -5.28 7.75
N LEU A 70 -12.24 -5.88 8.91
CA LEU A 70 -10.97 -6.55 9.14
C LEU A 70 -10.84 -7.75 8.20
N LYS A 71 -9.89 -7.66 7.27
CA LYS A 71 -9.52 -8.76 6.39
C LYS A 71 -8.31 -9.47 6.94
N THR A 72 -8.37 -10.79 6.94
CA THR A 72 -7.21 -11.66 7.26
C THR A 72 -7.03 -12.58 6.05
N SER A 73 -5.86 -12.50 5.41
CA SER A 73 -5.50 -13.37 4.31
C SER A 73 -4.72 -14.58 4.81
N SER A 74 -4.53 -15.59 3.97
CA SER A 74 -3.67 -16.74 4.26
C SER A 74 -2.24 -16.31 4.65
N SER A 75 -1.72 -15.25 4.02
CA SER A 75 -0.40 -14.70 4.37
C SER A 75 -0.34 -14.16 5.80
N HIS A 76 -1.41 -13.57 6.31
CA HIS A 76 -1.48 -13.15 7.72
C HIS A 76 -1.53 -14.36 8.66
N GLU A 77 -2.16 -15.46 8.23
CA GLU A 77 -2.26 -16.70 9.01
C GLU A 77 -0.92 -17.44 9.14
N GLU A 78 0.02 -17.19 8.20
CA GLU A 78 1.40 -17.68 8.32
C GLU A 78 2.15 -17.08 9.52
N GLY A 79 1.63 -15.97 10.10
CA GLY A 79 2.11 -15.36 11.34
C GLY A 79 2.57 -13.91 11.14
N CYS A 80 1.95 -12.99 11.86
CA CYS A 80 2.46 -11.65 12.05
C CYS A 80 1.79 -10.95 13.24
N VAL A 81 2.47 -9.97 13.82
CA VAL A 81 1.87 -9.03 14.75
C VAL A 81 1.30 -7.87 13.97
N ARG A 82 -0.02 -7.64 14.06
CA ARG A 82 -0.69 -6.53 13.37
C ARG A 82 -1.04 -5.43 14.36
N ARG A 83 -0.68 -4.20 14.02
CA ARG A 83 -0.92 -3.00 14.84
C ARG A 83 -1.55 -1.91 14.00
N TRP A 84 -2.45 -1.15 14.58
CA TRP A 84 -3.25 -0.11 13.93
C TRP A 84 -3.07 1.25 14.61
N SER A 85 -3.52 2.32 13.95
CA SER A 85 -3.40 3.70 14.43
C SER A 85 -1.95 4.09 14.73
N LEU A 86 -1.01 3.64 13.90
CA LEU A 86 0.41 3.93 14.03
C LEU A 86 0.93 4.59 12.76
N SER A 87 1.51 5.77 12.91
CA SER A 87 2.22 6.49 11.85
C SER A 87 3.72 6.32 12.02
N SER A 88 4.42 5.92 10.96
CA SER A 88 5.90 5.92 10.96
C SER A 88 6.40 7.37 10.80
N THR A 89 7.24 7.81 11.73
CA THR A 89 7.74 9.19 11.77
C THR A 89 9.19 9.31 11.35
N ARG A 90 10.00 8.30 11.67
CA ARG A 90 11.43 8.34 11.35
C ARG A 90 12.03 6.94 11.29
N PHE A 91 12.88 6.70 10.29
CA PHE A 91 13.73 5.52 10.23
C PHE A 91 15.00 5.74 11.07
N ILE A 92 15.37 4.75 11.86
CA ILE A 92 16.58 4.76 12.66
C ILE A 92 17.56 3.81 11.99
N GLY A 93 18.76 4.30 11.73
CA GLY A 93 19.80 3.53 11.04
C GLY A 93 21.14 3.64 11.74
N GLU A 94 21.92 2.58 11.60
CA GLU A 94 23.28 2.51 12.07
C GLU A 94 24.14 1.84 10.98
N ASN A 95 25.33 2.39 10.71
CA ASN A 95 26.27 1.85 9.72
C ASN A 95 25.64 1.61 8.32
N GLY A 96 24.74 2.52 7.89
CA GLY A 96 24.08 2.42 6.58
C GLY A 96 22.95 1.39 6.51
N ARG A 97 22.52 0.81 7.63
CA ARG A 97 21.44 -0.15 7.71
C ARG A 97 20.35 0.33 8.66
N VAL A 98 19.08 0.02 8.35
CA VAL A 98 17.98 0.28 9.28
C VAL A 98 18.10 -0.67 10.49
N CYS A 99 17.87 -0.14 11.69
CA CYS A 99 17.82 -0.90 12.94
C CYS A 99 16.51 -0.68 13.70
N GLY A 100 15.67 0.26 13.25
CA GLY A 100 14.37 0.51 13.86
C GLY A 100 13.59 1.59 13.16
N VAL A 101 12.32 1.73 13.53
CA VAL A 101 11.42 2.79 13.06
C VAL A 101 10.74 3.42 14.28
N GLU A 102 10.85 4.73 14.39
CA GLU A 102 10.05 5.49 15.34
C GLU A 102 8.63 5.57 14.79
N VAL A 103 7.67 5.15 15.58
CA VAL A 103 6.24 5.26 15.26
C VAL A 103 5.54 6.11 16.30
N GLU A 104 4.47 6.78 15.90
CA GLU A 104 3.63 7.60 16.76
C GLU A 104 2.20 7.13 16.65
N GLU A 105 1.54 6.98 17.77
CA GLU A 105 0.12 6.67 17.82
C GLU A 105 -0.70 7.86 17.33
N VAL A 106 -1.74 7.57 16.54
CA VAL A 106 -2.61 8.58 15.94
C VAL A 106 -4.07 8.32 16.27
N ASP A 107 -4.80 9.42 16.52
CA ASP A 107 -6.25 9.43 16.60
C ASP A 107 -6.87 9.88 15.28
N TRP A 108 -8.05 9.37 14.97
CA TRP A 108 -8.84 9.77 13.82
C TRP A 108 -10.11 10.46 14.27
N LEU A 109 -10.21 11.77 14.05
CA LEU A 109 -11.34 12.60 14.46
C LEU A 109 -12.31 12.75 13.29
N PRO A 110 -13.62 12.55 13.51
CA PRO A 110 -14.62 12.89 12.51
C PRO A 110 -14.48 14.36 12.08
N ALA A 111 -14.60 14.60 10.78
CA ALA A 111 -14.65 15.98 10.30
C ALA A 111 -15.99 16.63 10.71
N PRO A 112 -15.98 17.88 11.20
CA PRO A 112 -17.21 18.58 11.63
C PRO A 112 -18.26 18.74 10.52
N ASP A 113 -17.80 18.76 9.27
CA ASP A 113 -18.62 18.91 8.05
C ASP A 113 -19.04 17.58 7.43
N GLY A 114 -18.77 16.44 8.10
CA GLY A 114 -19.02 15.10 7.57
C GLY A 114 -18.05 14.68 6.45
N GLY A 115 -16.97 15.45 6.24
CA GLY A 115 -15.92 15.15 5.29
C GLY A 115 -15.00 13.99 5.72
N ARG A 116 -13.77 13.98 5.20
CA ARG A 116 -12.80 12.94 5.56
C ARG A 116 -12.33 13.12 7.00
N PRO A 117 -12.25 12.03 7.80
CA PRO A 117 -11.68 12.07 9.13
C PRO A 117 -10.27 12.68 9.11
N GLN A 118 -9.95 13.45 10.15
CA GLN A 118 -8.66 14.10 10.29
C GLN A 118 -7.77 13.29 11.24
N MET A 119 -6.55 13.03 10.80
CA MET A 119 -5.53 12.38 11.63
C MET A 119 -4.92 13.38 12.59
N ARG A 120 -4.79 13.00 13.86
CA ARG A 120 -4.13 13.77 14.90
C ARG A 120 -3.08 12.92 15.62
N PRO A 121 -1.80 13.30 15.64
CA PRO A 121 -0.78 12.68 16.46
C PRO A 121 -1.12 12.80 17.95
N THR A 122 -0.89 11.75 18.71
CA THR A 122 -1.18 11.72 20.16
C THR A 122 0.01 12.14 21.02
N GLY A 123 1.20 12.21 20.43
CA GLY A 123 2.47 12.44 21.14
C GLY A 123 3.05 11.16 21.74
N ARG A 124 2.33 10.03 21.74
CA ARG A 124 2.86 8.75 22.23
C ARG A 124 3.70 8.08 21.15
N LYS A 125 4.99 8.01 21.41
CA LYS A 125 5.98 7.47 20.48
C LYS A 125 6.65 6.22 21.06
N GLU A 126 7.03 5.32 20.17
CA GLU A 126 7.84 4.15 20.47
C GLU A 126 8.76 3.82 19.31
N ILE A 127 9.78 3.02 19.57
CA ILE A 127 10.68 2.52 18.53
C ILE A 127 10.39 1.03 18.34
N LEU A 128 10.03 0.67 17.11
CA LEU A 128 9.91 -0.71 16.68
C LEU A 128 11.25 -1.16 16.10
N LYS A 129 11.82 -2.22 16.64
CA LYS A 129 13.03 -2.83 16.08
C LYS A 129 12.72 -3.38 14.68
N ALA A 130 13.59 -3.13 13.73
CA ALA A 130 13.45 -3.65 12.36
C ALA A 130 14.80 -3.69 11.66
N ASP A 131 15.18 -4.85 11.15
CA ASP A 131 16.36 -5.05 10.30
C ASP A 131 16.01 -4.92 8.81
N LEU A 132 14.71 -5.01 8.49
CA LEU A 132 14.15 -4.81 7.15
C LEU A 132 12.80 -4.10 7.26
N VAL A 133 12.64 -3.03 6.49
CA VAL A 133 11.36 -2.30 6.40
C VAL A 133 10.82 -2.39 4.99
N LEU A 134 9.58 -2.83 4.86
CA LEU A 134 8.87 -2.96 3.59
C LEU A 134 7.75 -1.91 3.52
N LEU A 135 7.85 -1.01 2.54
CA LEU A 135 6.87 0.06 2.33
C LEU A 135 5.75 -0.44 1.41
N ALA A 136 4.59 -0.69 1.99
CA ALA A 136 3.40 -1.20 1.29
C ALA A 136 2.24 -0.19 1.35
N MET A 137 2.55 1.11 1.23
CA MET A 137 1.62 2.23 1.42
C MET A 137 0.87 2.65 0.13
N GLY A 138 0.91 1.83 -0.91
CA GLY A 138 0.33 2.12 -2.23
C GLY A 138 1.26 2.94 -3.13
N PHE A 139 0.68 3.49 -4.20
CA PHE A 139 1.41 4.23 -5.23
C PHE A 139 0.89 5.67 -5.29
N LEU A 140 1.76 6.62 -5.63
CA LEU A 140 1.36 8.02 -5.76
C LEU A 140 0.55 8.24 -7.05
N LYS A 141 1.16 7.96 -8.19
CA LYS A 141 0.54 8.02 -9.53
C LYS A 141 1.46 7.38 -10.56
N PRO A 142 0.93 7.01 -11.73
CA PRO A 142 1.75 6.57 -12.86
C PRO A 142 2.70 7.68 -13.30
N GLN A 143 3.93 7.29 -13.68
CA GLN A 143 4.88 8.17 -14.34
C GLN A 143 4.83 7.83 -15.83
N LEU A 144 4.18 8.69 -16.60
CA LEU A 144 4.13 8.56 -18.05
C LEU A 144 5.15 9.53 -18.67
N PRO A 145 5.89 9.10 -19.70
CA PRO A 145 6.67 10.02 -20.52
C PRO A 145 5.72 10.95 -21.31
N ASP A 146 6.27 11.98 -21.93
CA ASP A 146 5.53 12.77 -22.90
C ASP A 146 5.07 11.85 -24.04
N LEU A 147 3.76 11.78 -24.23
CA LEU A 147 3.15 10.88 -25.21
C LEU A 147 2.80 11.65 -26.48
N PRO A 148 3.02 11.06 -27.67
CA PRO A 148 2.52 11.61 -28.92
C PRO A 148 0.99 11.79 -28.91
N GLU A 149 0.48 12.73 -29.71
CA GLU A 149 -0.95 13.05 -29.75
C GLU A 149 -1.85 11.86 -30.14
N ASN A 150 -1.31 10.90 -30.87
CA ASN A 150 -2.01 9.68 -31.31
C ASN A 150 -1.93 8.54 -30.28
N VAL A 151 -1.40 8.77 -29.08
CA VAL A 151 -1.32 7.78 -28.00
C VAL A 151 -2.31 8.12 -26.90
N PHE A 152 -3.24 7.24 -26.65
CA PHE A 152 -4.28 7.37 -25.62
C PHE A 152 -3.99 6.42 -24.45
N VAL A 153 -4.25 6.89 -23.23
CA VAL A 153 -3.97 6.13 -22.00
C VAL A 153 -5.26 5.87 -21.25
N ALA A 154 -5.42 4.66 -20.75
CA ALA A 154 -6.60 4.25 -20.01
C ALA A 154 -6.23 3.41 -18.77
N GLY A 155 -7.21 3.21 -17.89
CA GLY A 155 -7.08 2.37 -16.70
C GLY A 155 -6.04 2.89 -15.72
N ASP A 156 -5.34 1.96 -15.08
CA ASP A 156 -4.33 2.27 -14.05
C ASP A 156 -3.17 3.12 -14.59
N ALA A 157 -2.83 2.98 -15.85
CA ALA A 157 -1.81 3.81 -16.49
C ALA A 157 -2.22 5.29 -16.55
N ALA A 158 -3.52 5.60 -16.65
CA ALA A 158 -4.03 6.98 -16.72
C ALA A 158 -4.25 7.58 -15.33
N SER A 159 -4.80 6.82 -14.39
CA SER A 159 -5.32 7.33 -13.13
C SER A 159 -4.65 6.79 -11.87
N GLY A 160 -3.73 5.84 -11.99
CA GLY A 160 -3.19 5.07 -10.89
C GLY A 160 -4.03 3.83 -10.58
N ALA A 161 -3.47 2.95 -9.75
CA ALA A 161 -4.11 1.69 -9.37
C ALA A 161 -5.52 1.91 -8.80
N SER A 162 -6.50 1.21 -9.34
CA SER A 162 -7.89 1.40 -8.99
C SER A 162 -8.72 0.11 -9.18
N LEU A 163 -10.03 0.19 -8.92
CA LEU A 163 -10.95 -0.92 -9.13
C LEU A 163 -11.10 -1.25 -10.62
N VAL A 164 -11.20 -2.53 -10.97
CA VAL A 164 -11.36 -3.02 -12.34
C VAL A 164 -12.51 -2.31 -13.07
N VAL A 165 -13.63 -2.05 -12.40
CA VAL A 165 -14.78 -1.33 -13.00
C VAL A 165 -14.42 0.08 -13.45
N LYS A 166 -13.49 0.76 -12.75
CA LYS A 166 -13.00 2.09 -13.15
C LYS A 166 -12.07 2.00 -14.36
N CYS A 167 -11.27 0.94 -14.43
CA CYS A 167 -10.39 0.67 -15.58
C CYS A 167 -11.22 0.39 -16.84
N ILE A 168 -12.29 -0.42 -16.72
CA ILE A 168 -13.23 -0.68 -17.83
C ILE A 168 -13.87 0.63 -18.28
N ALA A 169 -14.42 1.44 -17.36
CA ALA A 169 -15.03 2.73 -17.70
C ALA A 169 -14.02 3.70 -18.34
N SER A 170 -12.76 3.69 -17.90
CA SER A 170 -11.68 4.47 -18.50
C SER A 170 -11.36 4.00 -19.92
N GLY A 171 -11.33 2.68 -20.16
CA GLY A 171 -11.15 2.10 -21.49
C GLY A 171 -12.24 2.51 -22.46
N HIS A 172 -13.51 2.50 -22.04
CA HIS A 172 -14.62 2.97 -22.87
C HIS A 172 -14.48 4.45 -23.27
N ARG A 173 -14.08 5.31 -22.33
CA ARG A 173 -13.81 6.73 -22.65
C ARG A 173 -12.67 6.89 -23.64
N ALA A 174 -11.57 6.20 -23.42
CA ALA A 174 -10.43 6.23 -24.32
C ALA A 174 -10.80 5.74 -25.73
N ALA A 175 -11.64 4.70 -25.85
CA ALA A 175 -12.13 4.23 -27.14
C ALA A 175 -12.95 5.31 -27.89
N GLN A 176 -13.78 6.07 -27.18
CA GLN A 176 -14.53 7.20 -27.76
C GLN A 176 -13.59 8.35 -28.20
N GLU A 177 -12.53 8.62 -27.45
CA GLU A 177 -11.53 9.61 -27.81
C GLU A 177 -10.74 9.18 -29.05
N VAL A 178 -10.36 7.91 -29.14
CA VAL A 178 -9.69 7.33 -30.32
C VAL A 178 -10.58 7.42 -31.55
N ASP A 179 -11.85 7.03 -31.43
CA ASP A 179 -12.83 7.11 -32.54
C ASP A 179 -12.99 8.55 -33.04
N ARG A 180 -13.10 9.51 -32.13
CA ARG A 180 -13.15 10.93 -32.46
C ARG A 180 -11.88 11.37 -33.20
N TYR A 181 -10.72 11.03 -32.65
CA TYR A 181 -9.43 11.37 -33.27
C TYR A 181 -9.29 10.80 -34.67
N CYS A 182 -9.66 9.53 -34.86
CA CYS A 182 -9.61 8.89 -36.16
C CYS A 182 -10.58 9.53 -37.18
N THR A 183 -11.71 10.08 -36.70
CA THR A 183 -12.75 10.67 -37.56
C THR A 183 -12.47 12.14 -37.87
N THR A 184 -11.97 12.91 -36.88
CA THR A 184 -11.83 14.37 -37.02
C THR A 184 -10.38 14.85 -37.06
N GLY A 185 -9.41 14.01 -36.76
CA GLY A 185 -8.01 14.39 -36.63
C GLY A 185 -7.73 15.27 -35.38
N GLN A 186 -8.69 15.42 -34.45
CA GLN A 186 -8.57 16.26 -33.25
C GLN A 186 -8.73 15.43 -31.98
N ARG A 187 -7.90 15.73 -30.99
CA ARG A 187 -7.93 15.13 -29.65
C ARG A 187 -8.88 15.86 -28.71
#